data_c06d87fe68ce4210f860dbe603c9398d
#
_entry.id   c06d87fe68ce4210f860dbe603c9398d
#
_cell.length_a   1.000
_cell.length_b   1.000
_cell.length_c   1.000
_cell.angle_alpha   90.00
_cell.angle_beta   90.00
_cell.angle_gamma   90.00
#
_symmetry.space_group_name_H-M   'P 1'
#
loop_
_entity.id
_entity.type
_entity.pdbx_description
1 polymer ?
#
loop_
_entity_poly.entity_id
_entity_poly.type
_entity_poly.pdbx_seq_one_letter_code
_entity_poly.pdbx_strand_id
1 'polypeptide(L)'
;MHAFSDERDIRVTDTCLRDGSHHKRHQFTAEEARSMVAALDSAGVPVIEVTHGDGLGGSSFTYGFSRTPEQELIATAAETARHARIAFLMLPGVGVKDDIGVAQDNGASICRIATHCTEADIAAQHFGLAREKGLETVGFLMMAHSQPPEVLAKQARVMVDAGCQCVYVVDSAGALVLEQVSDRVSAIVDEVGAQAQVGFHGHENLGVGVANSIAAIRAGAVQIDGSTRRFGAGAGNTPVEALVGVCDKLGIRTGIDFFGIVDAAQDVVLPAMPQECLLDRPALIMGYSGVYSSFLKHAFRQEERYGVPAARILQRCAERGLVGGQEDQLVDVALELRREGA
;
A
#
# COMPACT_ATOMS: atom_id res chain seq x y z
N MET A 1 4.45 23.67 6.42
CA MET A 1 4.42 22.50 7.32
C MET A 1 3.01 22.42 7.87
N HIS A 2 2.18 21.51 7.38
CA HIS A 2 0.87 21.27 7.95
C HIS A 2 1.07 20.43 9.21
N ALA A 3 1.07 21.07 10.35
CA ALA A 3 1.10 20.38 11.63
C ALA A 3 -0.20 19.56 11.75
N PHE A 4 -0.09 18.25 11.98
CA PHE A 4 -1.17 17.51 12.62
C PHE A 4 -1.47 18.19 13.96
N SER A 5 -2.66 17.94 14.53
CA SER A 5 -2.98 18.45 15.86
C SER A 5 -1.78 18.23 16.82
N ASP A 6 -1.59 19.06 17.82
CA ASP A 6 -0.47 19.00 18.79
C ASP A 6 -0.27 17.63 19.47
N GLU A 7 -1.15 16.66 19.19
CA GLU A 7 -1.16 15.31 19.74
C GLU A 7 -0.40 14.27 18.90
N ARG A 8 0.01 14.59 17.65
CA ARG A 8 0.63 13.62 16.72
C ARG A 8 1.87 14.17 16.02
N ASP A 9 2.92 13.35 15.95
CA ASP A 9 4.10 13.63 15.15
C ASP A 9 3.97 13.05 13.74
N ILE A 10 3.24 11.92 13.62
CA ILE A 10 2.94 11.25 12.36
C ILE A 10 1.46 10.89 12.26
N ARG A 11 0.98 10.72 11.01
CA ARG A 11 -0.37 10.20 10.71
C ARG A 11 -0.26 8.79 10.16
N VAL A 12 -0.85 7.82 10.84
CA VAL A 12 -0.92 6.43 10.41
C VAL A 12 -2.18 6.20 9.59
N THR A 13 -2.07 5.46 8.47
CA THR A 13 -3.21 4.94 7.72
C THR A 13 -3.22 3.42 7.85
N ASP A 14 -4.35 2.86 8.33
CA ASP A 14 -4.56 1.42 8.27
C ASP A 14 -5.13 1.01 6.90
N THR A 15 -4.50 0.03 6.27
CA THR A 15 -4.86 -0.45 4.93
C THR A 15 -5.44 -1.87 4.92
N CYS A 16 -5.85 -2.42 6.07
CA CYS A 16 -6.43 -3.77 6.16
C CYS A 16 -7.62 -3.99 5.21
N LEU A 17 -8.51 -2.98 5.11
CA LEU A 17 -9.72 -3.07 4.27
C LEU A 17 -9.47 -2.70 2.81
N ARG A 18 -8.23 -2.41 2.43
CA ARG A 18 -7.80 -2.23 1.05
C ARG A 18 -6.76 -3.26 0.66
N ASP A 19 -5.54 -3.22 1.26
CA ASP A 19 -4.45 -4.15 0.92
C ASP A 19 -4.74 -5.58 1.40
N GLY A 20 -5.36 -5.71 2.57
CA GLY A 20 -5.86 -6.99 3.08
C GLY A 20 -6.90 -7.65 2.18
N SER A 21 -7.55 -6.87 1.32
CA SER A 21 -8.48 -7.39 0.32
C SER A 21 -7.80 -8.36 -0.66
N HIS A 22 -6.52 -8.14 -1.03
CA HIS A 22 -5.76 -9.10 -1.82
C HIS A 22 -5.63 -10.45 -1.12
N HIS A 23 -5.27 -10.44 0.16
CA HIS A 23 -5.10 -11.66 0.95
C HIS A 23 -6.44 -12.41 1.16
N LYS A 24 -7.53 -11.66 1.33
CA LYS A 24 -8.90 -12.18 1.45
C LYS A 24 -9.58 -12.45 0.11
N ARG A 25 -8.87 -12.29 -1.01
CA ARG A 25 -9.42 -12.44 -2.38
C ARG A 25 -10.67 -11.59 -2.61
N HIS A 26 -10.69 -10.38 -2.07
CA HIS A 26 -11.76 -9.39 -2.18
C HIS A 26 -13.09 -9.83 -1.55
N GLN A 27 -13.05 -10.75 -0.57
CA GLN A 27 -14.25 -11.34 0.04
C GLN A 27 -14.61 -10.73 1.40
N PHE A 28 -14.42 -9.43 1.58
CA PHE A 28 -14.93 -8.73 2.76
C PHE A 28 -16.44 -8.62 2.74
N THR A 29 -17.05 -8.81 3.91
CA THR A 29 -18.47 -8.49 4.16
C THR A 29 -18.58 -7.10 4.76
N ALA A 30 -19.75 -6.46 4.61
CA ALA A 30 -20.05 -5.19 5.28
C ALA A 30 -19.97 -5.30 6.82
N GLU A 31 -20.32 -6.46 7.40
CA GLU A 31 -20.22 -6.69 8.84
C GLU A 31 -18.78 -6.76 9.33
N GLU A 32 -17.90 -7.45 8.59
CA GLU A 32 -16.45 -7.47 8.90
C GLU A 32 -15.86 -6.06 8.78
N ALA A 33 -16.21 -5.32 7.73
CA ALA A 33 -15.76 -3.94 7.57
C ALA A 33 -16.22 -3.06 8.73
N ARG A 34 -17.49 -3.16 9.14
CA ARG A 34 -18.02 -2.44 10.30
C ARG A 34 -17.26 -2.76 11.57
N SER A 35 -17.07 -4.05 11.87
CA SER A 35 -16.36 -4.48 13.08
C SER A 35 -14.93 -4.00 13.13
N MET A 36 -14.20 -4.11 12.00
CA MET A 36 -12.81 -3.63 11.89
C MET A 36 -12.72 -2.12 12.03
N VAL A 37 -13.57 -1.36 11.31
CA VAL A 37 -13.57 0.11 11.40
C VAL A 37 -13.87 0.56 12.82
N ALA A 38 -14.87 -0.03 13.50
CA ALA A 38 -15.22 0.33 14.87
C ALA A 38 -14.05 0.10 15.84
N ALA A 39 -13.33 -1.02 15.70
CA ALA A 39 -12.19 -1.33 16.56
C ALA A 39 -10.99 -0.40 16.29
N LEU A 40 -10.65 -0.17 15.01
CA LEU A 40 -9.55 0.71 14.62
C LEU A 40 -9.81 2.18 15.01
N ASP A 41 -11.04 2.67 14.77
CA ASP A 41 -11.45 4.03 15.16
C ASP A 41 -11.41 4.21 16.69
N SER A 42 -11.88 3.21 17.45
CA SER A 42 -11.82 3.22 18.92
C SER A 42 -10.39 3.21 19.45
N ALA A 43 -9.46 2.55 18.76
CA ALA A 43 -8.04 2.57 19.08
C ALA A 43 -7.34 3.89 18.70
N GLY A 44 -8.03 4.80 18.00
CA GLY A 44 -7.50 6.10 17.59
C GLY A 44 -6.78 6.12 16.25
N VAL A 45 -6.94 5.11 15.40
CA VAL A 45 -6.40 5.10 14.03
C VAL A 45 -7.01 6.26 13.24
N PRO A 46 -6.18 7.21 12.73
CA PRO A 46 -6.72 8.45 12.18
C PRO A 46 -7.25 8.34 10.74
N VAL A 47 -6.77 7.35 9.99
CA VAL A 47 -7.20 7.11 8.60
C VAL A 47 -7.33 5.62 8.35
N ILE A 48 -8.45 5.22 7.73
CA ILE A 48 -8.71 3.83 7.33
C ILE A 48 -8.98 3.82 5.83
N GLU A 49 -8.20 3.04 5.08
CA GLU A 49 -8.36 2.90 3.63
C GLU A 49 -9.26 1.72 3.30
N VAL A 50 -10.30 1.98 2.50
CA VAL A 50 -11.37 1.00 2.19
C VAL A 50 -11.69 1.01 0.71
N THR A 51 -11.29 -0.04 -0.01
CA THR A 51 -11.67 -0.31 -1.42
C THR A 51 -11.40 -1.78 -1.76
N HIS A 52 -11.60 -2.13 -3.03
CA HIS A 52 -10.97 -3.30 -3.64
C HIS A 52 -9.43 -3.20 -3.49
N GLY A 53 -8.74 -4.32 -3.46
CA GLY A 53 -7.27 -4.33 -3.35
C GLY A 53 -6.57 -3.48 -4.43
N ASP A 54 -7.07 -3.54 -5.65
CA ASP A 54 -6.61 -2.77 -6.80
C ASP A 54 -7.30 -1.39 -6.94
N GLY A 55 -7.96 -0.92 -5.89
CA GLY A 55 -8.65 0.37 -5.87
C GLY A 55 -10.04 0.36 -6.49
N LEU A 56 -10.64 1.55 -6.60
CA LEU A 56 -11.96 1.75 -7.18
C LEU A 56 -12.04 1.19 -8.60
N GLY A 57 -13.15 0.49 -8.92
CA GLY A 57 -13.35 -0.17 -10.21
C GLY A 57 -12.57 -1.48 -10.36
N GLY A 58 -11.79 -1.90 -9.36
CA GLY A 58 -10.99 -3.12 -9.39
C GLY A 58 -11.80 -4.41 -9.45
N SER A 59 -13.05 -4.40 -8.99
CA SER A 59 -13.93 -5.58 -9.01
C SER A 59 -14.26 -6.02 -10.43
N SER A 60 -13.47 -6.98 -10.97
CA SER A 60 -13.50 -7.36 -12.38
C SER A 60 -13.01 -8.79 -12.60
N PHE A 61 -13.12 -9.28 -13.85
CA PHE A 61 -12.53 -10.56 -14.26
C PHE A 61 -11.00 -10.58 -14.16
N THR A 62 -10.36 -9.44 -14.32
CA THR A 62 -8.89 -9.33 -14.29
C THR A 62 -8.36 -9.44 -12.86
N TYR A 63 -8.97 -8.71 -11.92
CA TYR A 63 -8.47 -8.57 -10.56
C TYR A 63 -9.23 -9.40 -9.53
N GLY A 64 -10.41 -9.92 -9.89
CA GLY A 64 -11.32 -10.64 -9.00
C GLY A 64 -12.51 -9.78 -8.59
N PHE A 65 -13.61 -10.45 -8.27
CA PHE A 65 -14.83 -9.75 -7.87
C PHE A 65 -14.90 -9.57 -6.35
N SER A 66 -15.25 -8.36 -5.93
CA SER A 66 -15.60 -8.07 -4.54
C SER A 66 -16.89 -8.78 -4.14
N ARG A 67 -16.92 -9.36 -2.94
CA ARG A 67 -18.15 -9.93 -2.36
C ARG A 67 -19.17 -8.85 -2.05
N THR A 68 -18.74 -7.77 -1.41
CA THR A 68 -19.56 -6.59 -1.12
C THR A 68 -19.13 -5.49 -2.10
N PRO A 69 -20.08 -4.79 -2.73
CA PRO A 69 -19.75 -3.65 -3.59
C PRO A 69 -18.91 -2.60 -2.87
N GLU A 70 -17.93 -2.01 -3.57
CA GLU A 70 -16.98 -1.07 -2.99
C GLU A 70 -17.67 0.14 -2.34
N GLN A 71 -18.70 0.70 -3.00
CA GLN A 71 -19.48 1.80 -2.46
C GLN A 71 -20.18 1.44 -1.14
N GLU A 72 -20.65 0.21 -0.99
CA GLU A 72 -21.28 -0.28 0.25
C GLU A 72 -20.22 -0.44 1.36
N LEU A 73 -19.02 -0.92 1.04
CA LEU A 73 -17.91 -1.00 2.01
C LEU A 73 -17.49 0.41 2.49
N ILE A 74 -17.37 1.37 1.57
CA ILE A 74 -17.02 2.76 1.89
C ILE A 74 -18.12 3.40 2.76
N ALA A 75 -19.40 3.26 2.37
CA ALA A 75 -20.52 3.78 3.14
C ALA A 75 -20.56 3.17 4.56
N THR A 76 -20.41 1.84 4.67
CA THR A 76 -20.35 1.15 5.95
C THR A 76 -19.22 1.68 6.83
N ALA A 77 -18.05 1.90 6.25
CA ALA A 77 -16.90 2.43 6.97
C ALA A 77 -17.15 3.87 7.44
N ALA A 78 -17.68 4.72 6.57
CA ALA A 78 -17.96 6.12 6.88
C ALA A 78 -19.08 6.30 7.94
N GLU A 79 -20.11 5.47 7.89
CA GLU A 79 -21.18 5.44 8.89
C GLU A 79 -20.71 4.94 10.26
N THR A 80 -19.68 4.10 10.28
CA THR A 80 -19.15 3.46 11.49
C THR A 80 -18.10 4.32 12.18
N ALA A 81 -17.20 4.94 11.40
CA ALA A 81 -16.12 5.77 11.92
C ALA A 81 -16.67 7.04 12.59
N ARG A 82 -16.16 7.36 13.78
CA ARG A 82 -16.51 8.57 14.52
C ARG A 82 -15.41 9.64 14.45
N HIS A 83 -14.17 9.21 14.33
CA HIS A 83 -12.98 10.06 14.35
C HIS A 83 -12.08 9.81 13.15
N ALA A 84 -11.96 8.55 12.71
CA ALA A 84 -11.16 8.18 11.56
C ALA A 84 -11.75 8.75 10.26
N ARG A 85 -10.87 9.21 9.39
CA ARG A 85 -11.22 9.59 8.02
C ARG A 85 -11.13 8.38 7.10
N ILE A 86 -12.09 8.25 6.20
CA ILE A 86 -12.09 7.17 5.22
C ILE A 86 -11.36 7.60 3.96
N ALA A 87 -10.37 6.79 3.58
CA ALA A 87 -9.60 6.92 2.35
C ALA A 87 -9.98 5.82 1.37
N PHE A 88 -9.78 6.09 0.08
CA PHE A 88 -9.91 5.11 -0.98
C PHE A 88 -8.72 5.17 -1.93
N LEU A 89 -8.35 4.01 -2.47
CA LEU A 89 -7.33 3.89 -3.51
C LEU A 89 -7.95 4.04 -4.89
N MET A 90 -7.22 4.66 -5.80
CA MET A 90 -7.59 4.78 -7.21
C MET A 90 -6.35 4.60 -8.09
N LEU A 91 -6.44 3.70 -9.04
CA LEU A 91 -5.43 3.53 -10.08
C LEU A 91 -5.97 4.10 -11.39
N PRO A 92 -5.28 5.07 -12.02
CA PRO A 92 -5.62 5.54 -13.36
C PRO A 92 -5.73 4.36 -14.35
N GLY A 93 -6.85 4.28 -15.06
CA GLY A 93 -7.13 3.18 -15.99
C GLY A 93 -7.90 1.99 -15.39
N VAL A 94 -7.97 1.87 -14.07
CA VAL A 94 -8.85 0.92 -13.34
C VAL A 94 -10.12 1.64 -12.91
N GLY A 95 -10.00 2.64 -12.05
CA GLY A 95 -11.11 3.52 -11.69
C GLY A 95 -11.31 4.65 -12.69
N VAL A 96 -12.53 5.16 -12.76
CA VAL A 96 -12.91 6.26 -13.66
C VAL A 96 -13.39 7.49 -12.87
N LYS A 97 -13.56 8.61 -13.57
CA LYS A 97 -13.99 9.89 -12.98
C LYS A 97 -15.21 9.77 -12.06
N ASP A 98 -16.20 9.00 -12.49
CA ASP A 98 -17.47 8.89 -11.75
C ASP A 98 -17.28 8.12 -10.43
N ASP A 99 -16.34 7.21 -10.37
CA ASP A 99 -16.04 6.45 -9.14
C ASP A 99 -15.55 7.36 -8.00
N ILE A 100 -14.79 8.42 -8.31
CA ILE A 100 -14.37 9.42 -7.31
C ILE A 100 -15.60 10.09 -6.67
N GLY A 101 -16.60 10.44 -7.50
CA GLY A 101 -17.86 11.00 -7.03
C GLY A 101 -18.63 10.03 -6.14
N VAL A 102 -18.76 8.79 -6.59
CA VAL A 102 -19.44 7.73 -5.83
C VAL A 102 -18.76 7.50 -4.48
N ALA A 103 -17.42 7.44 -4.43
CA ALA A 103 -16.70 7.26 -3.17
C ALA A 103 -16.94 8.45 -2.21
N GLN A 104 -16.90 9.69 -2.71
CA GLN A 104 -17.20 10.89 -1.92
C GLN A 104 -18.63 10.89 -1.39
N ASP A 105 -19.60 10.59 -2.24
CA ASP A 105 -21.03 10.56 -1.87
C ASP A 105 -21.32 9.50 -0.80
N ASN A 106 -20.49 8.46 -0.70
CA ASN A 106 -20.52 7.44 0.34
C ASN A 106 -19.62 7.76 1.56
N GLY A 107 -19.12 8.99 1.68
CA GLY A 107 -18.47 9.50 2.89
C GLY A 107 -16.94 9.41 2.91
N ALA A 108 -16.28 8.96 1.83
CA ALA A 108 -14.83 9.03 1.75
C ALA A 108 -14.35 10.49 1.61
N SER A 109 -13.22 10.81 2.21
CA SER A 109 -12.67 12.18 2.26
C SER A 109 -11.22 12.29 1.79
N ILE A 110 -10.56 11.18 1.51
CA ILE A 110 -9.16 11.13 1.05
C ILE A 110 -9.09 10.25 -0.19
N CYS A 111 -8.63 10.82 -1.30
CA CYS A 111 -8.38 10.13 -2.55
C CYS A 111 -6.88 9.81 -2.67
N ARG A 112 -6.52 8.53 -2.73
CA ARG A 112 -5.14 8.05 -2.84
C ARG A 112 -4.93 7.51 -4.26
N ILE A 113 -4.11 8.19 -5.06
CA ILE A 113 -3.93 7.92 -6.49
C ILE A 113 -2.58 7.27 -6.69
N ALA A 114 -2.59 6.04 -7.22
CA ALA A 114 -1.38 5.23 -7.38
C ALA A 114 -0.99 5.07 -8.84
N THR A 115 0.30 5.33 -9.14
CA THR A 115 0.91 5.10 -10.44
C THR A 115 2.22 4.34 -10.27
N HIS A 116 2.74 3.76 -11.35
CA HIS A 116 4.14 3.34 -11.35
C HIS A 116 5.04 4.55 -11.07
N CYS A 117 6.15 4.33 -10.37
CA CYS A 117 7.04 5.41 -9.92
C CYS A 117 7.77 6.17 -11.05
N THR A 118 7.57 5.80 -12.31
CA THR A 118 8.07 6.50 -13.50
C THR A 118 6.96 7.19 -14.31
N GLU A 119 5.70 7.13 -13.86
CA GLU A 119 4.52 7.51 -14.63
C GLU A 119 3.58 8.42 -13.81
N ALA A 120 4.15 9.34 -13.03
CA ALA A 120 3.39 10.24 -12.16
C ALA A 120 2.45 11.19 -12.93
N ASP A 121 2.78 11.50 -14.17
CA ASP A 121 2.02 12.41 -15.03
C ASP A 121 0.61 11.90 -15.36
N ILE A 122 0.40 10.58 -15.44
CA ILE A 122 -0.95 10.02 -15.66
C ILE A 122 -1.90 10.23 -14.49
N ALA A 123 -1.40 10.53 -13.29
CA ALA A 123 -2.21 10.87 -12.12
C ALA A 123 -2.74 12.32 -12.13
N ALA A 124 -2.16 13.21 -12.95
CA ALA A 124 -2.43 14.66 -12.90
C ALA A 124 -3.93 14.99 -13.04
N GLN A 125 -4.62 14.36 -13.99
CA GLN A 125 -6.06 14.56 -14.17
C GLN A 125 -6.86 14.12 -12.93
N HIS A 126 -6.49 13.03 -12.31
CA HIS A 126 -7.17 12.47 -11.14
C HIS A 126 -7.00 13.36 -9.90
N PHE A 127 -5.81 13.95 -9.71
CA PHE A 127 -5.60 14.95 -8.67
C PHE A 127 -6.51 16.16 -8.87
N GLY A 128 -6.61 16.68 -10.09
CA GLY A 128 -7.54 17.79 -10.42
C GLY A 128 -8.98 17.44 -10.06
N LEU A 129 -9.48 16.29 -10.51
CA LEU A 129 -10.85 15.85 -10.25
C LEU A 129 -11.13 15.65 -8.75
N ALA A 130 -10.21 15.08 -8.00
CA ALA A 130 -10.35 14.89 -6.55
C ALA A 130 -10.33 16.24 -5.82
N ARG A 131 -9.45 17.17 -6.22
CA ARG A 131 -9.38 18.53 -5.65
C ARG A 131 -10.64 19.35 -5.92
N GLU A 132 -11.21 19.28 -7.13
CA GLU A 132 -12.48 19.94 -7.47
C GLU A 132 -13.63 19.49 -6.55
N LYS A 133 -13.57 18.24 -6.08
CA LYS A 133 -14.52 17.68 -5.12
C LYS A 133 -14.17 17.97 -3.66
N GLY A 134 -13.08 18.68 -3.37
CA GLY A 134 -12.65 19.01 -2.01
C GLY A 134 -12.02 17.86 -1.24
N LEU A 135 -11.66 16.76 -1.92
CA LEU A 135 -10.98 15.63 -1.30
C LEU A 135 -9.51 15.97 -0.99
N GLU A 136 -9.00 15.42 0.11
CA GLU A 136 -7.55 15.35 0.31
C GLU A 136 -6.93 14.42 -0.73
N THR A 137 -5.79 14.81 -1.29
CA THR A 137 -5.13 14.07 -2.36
C THR A 137 -3.78 13.54 -1.91
N VAL A 138 -3.60 12.23 -2.10
CA VAL A 138 -2.36 11.51 -1.80
C VAL A 138 -1.89 10.80 -3.06
N GLY A 139 -0.61 10.90 -3.37
CA GLY A 139 0.00 10.26 -4.54
C GLY A 139 0.91 9.11 -4.14
N PHE A 140 0.84 7.99 -4.86
CA PHE A 140 1.65 6.81 -4.64
C PHE A 140 2.61 6.60 -5.79
N LEU A 141 3.91 6.58 -5.50
CA LEU A 141 4.96 6.14 -6.42
C LEU A 141 5.23 4.64 -6.18
N MET A 142 4.44 3.78 -6.84
CA MET A 142 4.55 2.33 -6.69
C MET A 142 5.86 1.79 -7.26
N MET A 143 6.35 0.66 -6.73
CA MET A 143 7.61 0.03 -7.12
C MET A 143 8.83 0.96 -6.94
N ALA A 144 8.82 1.78 -5.89
CA ALA A 144 9.85 2.78 -5.64
C ALA A 144 11.28 2.20 -5.55
N HIS A 145 11.41 0.92 -5.18
CA HIS A 145 12.71 0.24 -5.14
C HIS A 145 13.38 0.14 -6.53
N SER A 146 12.59 0.13 -7.63
CA SER A 146 13.08 -0.04 -8.99
C SER A 146 13.79 1.20 -9.55
N GLN A 147 13.68 2.36 -8.88
CA GLN A 147 14.24 3.62 -9.34
C GLN A 147 15.15 4.25 -8.28
N PRO A 148 16.17 4.99 -8.71
CA PRO A 148 17.03 5.74 -7.80
C PRO A 148 16.29 6.96 -7.22
N PRO A 149 16.75 7.50 -6.06
CA PRO A 149 16.09 8.57 -5.32
C PRO A 149 15.78 9.83 -6.15
N GLU A 150 16.69 10.24 -7.02
CA GLU A 150 16.55 11.44 -7.86
C GLU A 150 15.45 11.32 -8.94
N VAL A 151 15.12 10.09 -9.37
CA VAL A 151 13.99 9.85 -10.28
C VAL A 151 12.68 10.00 -9.51
N LEU A 152 12.60 9.42 -8.30
CA LEU A 152 11.43 9.55 -7.46
C LEU A 152 11.15 11.00 -7.06
N ALA A 153 12.18 11.78 -6.74
CA ALA A 153 12.04 13.20 -6.43
C ALA A 153 11.41 13.98 -7.60
N LYS A 154 11.86 13.73 -8.84
CA LYS A 154 11.26 14.35 -10.04
C LYS A 154 9.81 13.95 -10.24
N GLN A 155 9.47 12.67 -10.03
CA GLN A 155 8.10 12.19 -10.16
C GLN A 155 7.20 12.75 -9.04
N ALA A 156 7.74 12.91 -7.83
CA ALA A 156 7.03 13.57 -6.73
C ALA A 156 6.70 15.03 -7.08
N ARG A 157 7.63 15.76 -7.70
CA ARG A 157 7.40 17.13 -8.20
C ARG A 157 6.23 17.17 -9.18
N VAL A 158 6.17 16.25 -10.13
CA VAL A 158 5.05 16.15 -11.09
C VAL A 158 3.70 15.97 -10.37
N MET A 159 3.63 15.10 -9.35
CA MET A 159 2.42 14.91 -8.56
C MET A 159 2.03 16.18 -7.79
N VAL A 160 2.98 16.83 -7.14
CA VAL A 160 2.73 18.04 -6.33
C VAL A 160 2.27 19.21 -7.20
N ASP A 161 2.89 19.41 -8.36
CA ASP A 161 2.49 20.44 -9.31
C ASP A 161 1.06 20.20 -9.86
N ALA A 162 0.61 18.94 -9.89
CA ALA A 162 -0.76 18.54 -10.22
C ALA A 162 -1.76 18.66 -9.06
N GLY A 163 -1.32 19.08 -7.86
CA GLY A 163 -2.18 19.30 -6.70
C GLY A 163 -2.18 18.16 -5.66
N CYS A 164 -1.22 17.25 -5.71
CA CYS A 164 -1.00 16.25 -4.67
C CYS A 164 -0.54 16.91 -3.37
N GLN A 165 -1.13 16.52 -2.23
CA GLN A 165 -0.83 17.10 -0.92
C GLN A 165 0.13 16.23 -0.09
N CYS A 166 0.27 14.95 -0.44
CA CYS A 166 1.22 14.02 0.19
C CYS A 166 1.69 13.00 -0.84
N VAL A 167 3.01 12.83 -1.00
CA VAL A 167 3.58 11.83 -1.90
C VAL A 167 4.20 10.70 -1.10
N TYR A 168 3.84 9.46 -1.44
CA TYR A 168 4.33 8.25 -0.80
C TYR A 168 5.43 7.56 -1.60
N VAL A 169 6.51 7.18 -0.91
CA VAL A 169 7.41 6.13 -1.36
C VAL A 169 6.74 4.79 -1.08
N VAL A 170 6.45 4.02 -2.12
CA VAL A 170 5.74 2.74 -1.99
C VAL A 170 6.66 1.58 -2.32
N ASP A 171 7.06 0.83 -1.29
CA ASP A 171 7.82 -0.40 -1.43
C ASP A 171 6.90 -1.60 -1.70
N SER A 172 6.33 -1.62 -2.91
CA SER A 172 5.32 -2.60 -3.32
C SER A 172 5.82 -4.04 -3.27
N ALA A 173 7.12 -4.27 -3.44
CA ALA A 173 7.73 -5.60 -3.38
C ALA A 173 8.24 -5.96 -1.99
N GLY A 174 8.28 -5.01 -1.04
CA GLY A 174 8.95 -5.20 0.25
C GLY A 174 10.44 -5.49 0.09
N ALA A 175 11.09 -4.82 -0.89
CA ALA A 175 12.46 -5.08 -1.32
C ALA A 175 13.46 -4.05 -0.77
N LEU A 176 12.98 -2.91 -0.29
CA LEU A 176 13.84 -1.87 0.27
C LEU A 176 14.36 -2.25 1.66
N VAL A 177 15.58 -1.79 1.94
CA VAL A 177 16.18 -1.84 3.28
C VAL A 177 16.44 -0.43 3.79
N LEU A 178 16.70 -0.28 5.09
CA LEU A 178 16.67 0.96 5.87
C LEU A 178 17.30 2.17 5.17
N GLU A 179 18.55 2.04 4.70
CA GLU A 179 19.29 3.12 4.04
C GLU A 179 18.61 3.52 2.72
N GLN A 180 18.17 2.53 1.95
CA GLN A 180 17.50 2.77 0.67
C GLN A 180 16.14 3.48 0.85
N VAL A 181 15.43 3.22 1.95
CA VAL A 181 14.21 3.96 2.32
C VAL A 181 14.57 5.38 2.69
N SER A 182 15.58 5.56 3.56
CA SER A 182 16.03 6.89 4.00
C SER A 182 16.42 7.77 2.81
N ASP A 183 17.20 7.23 1.87
CA ASP A 183 17.67 7.97 0.69
C ASP A 183 16.49 8.45 -0.18
N ARG A 184 15.51 7.57 -0.43
CA ARG A 184 14.34 7.89 -1.27
C ARG A 184 13.41 8.90 -0.61
N VAL A 185 13.14 8.72 0.68
CA VAL A 185 12.30 9.64 1.45
C VAL A 185 12.97 11.00 1.55
N SER A 186 14.26 11.06 1.92
CA SER A 186 15.02 12.34 1.98
C SER A 186 15.00 13.07 0.66
N ALA A 187 15.24 12.38 -0.46
CA ALA A 187 15.25 13.01 -1.78
C ALA A 187 13.88 13.64 -2.14
N ILE A 188 12.78 12.98 -1.78
CA ILE A 188 11.44 13.56 -1.97
C ILE A 188 11.19 14.72 -1.00
N VAL A 189 11.59 14.59 0.27
CA VAL A 189 11.47 15.68 1.26
C VAL A 189 12.23 16.92 0.81
N ASP A 190 13.46 16.76 0.34
CA ASP A 190 14.28 17.86 -0.18
C ASP A 190 13.64 18.54 -1.40
N GLU A 191 12.99 17.76 -2.26
CA GLU A 191 12.36 18.28 -3.49
C GLU A 191 11.03 18.97 -3.23
N VAL A 192 10.14 18.37 -2.43
CA VAL A 192 8.73 18.83 -2.30
C VAL A 192 8.28 19.16 -0.88
N GLY A 193 9.08 18.89 0.16
CA GLY A 193 8.67 18.96 1.56
C GLY A 193 8.20 20.34 2.04
N ALA A 194 8.55 21.42 1.32
CA ALA A 194 8.02 22.75 1.58
C ALA A 194 6.57 22.94 1.10
N GLN A 195 6.09 22.10 0.20
CA GLN A 195 4.79 22.25 -0.48
C GLN A 195 3.83 21.09 -0.22
N ALA A 196 4.36 19.87 0.02
CA ALA A 196 3.59 18.68 0.27
C ALA A 196 4.21 17.84 1.37
N GLN A 197 3.41 17.00 2.00
CA GLN A 197 3.89 16.00 2.94
C GLN A 197 4.54 14.82 2.20
N VAL A 198 5.36 14.05 2.91
CA VAL A 198 5.93 12.80 2.39
C VAL A 198 5.48 11.65 3.25
N GLY A 199 5.15 10.53 2.62
CA GLY A 199 4.69 9.31 3.27
C GLY A 199 5.50 8.08 2.85
N PHE A 200 5.29 6.99 3.58
CA PHE A 200 5.89 5.69 3.29
C PHE A 200 4.87 4.55 3.46
N HIS A 201 4.88 3.64 2.49
CA HIS A 201 4.09 2.41 2.51
C HIS A 201 5.03 1.22 2.29
N GLY A 202 5.13 0.33 3.26
CA GLY A 202 6.06 -0.78 3.24
C GLY A 202 5.40 -2.14 3.40
N HIS A 203 5.93 -3.14 2.66
CA HIS A 203 5.58 -4.55 2.81
C HIS A 203 6.61 -5.31 3.64
N GLU A 204 6.17 -6.43 4.24
CA GLU A 204 6.94 -7.27 5.15
C GLU A 204 7.69 -8.43 4.47
N ASN A 205 7.86 -8.40 3.15
CA ASN A 205 8.44 -9.55 2.42
C ASN A 205 9.90 -9.87 2.75
N LEU A 206 10.63 -8.92 3.34
CA LEU A 206 11.95 -9.13 3.96
C LEU A 206 11.93 -9.03 5.48
N GLY A 207 10.75 -8.86 6.11
CA GLY A 207 10.58 -8.80 7.56
C GLY A 207 11.11 -7.51 8.21
N VAL A 208 11.19 -6.42 7.45
CA VAL A 208 11.78 -5.14 7.92
C VAL A 208 10.80 -3.96 7.83
N GLY A 209 9.51 -4.18 7.60
CA GLY A 209 8.54 -3.12 7.37
C GLY A 209 8.46 -2.09 8.49
N VAL A 210 8.45 -2.52 9.78
CA VAL A 210 8.49 -1.59 10.92
C VAL A 210 9.81 -0.80 10.94
N ALA A 211 10.94 -1.46 10.73
CA ALA A 211 12.24 -0.79 10.73
C ALA A 211 12.36 0.21 9.58
N ASN A 212 11.87 -0.15 8.39
CA ASN A 212 11.79 0.74 7.23
C ASN A 212 10.86 1.94 7.50
N SER A 213 9.72 1.74 8.15
CA SER A 213 8.81 2.82 8.54
C SER A 213 9.49 3.81 9.50
N ILE A 214 10.27 3.33 10.48
CA ILE A 214 11.05 4.18 11.37
C ILE A 214 12.17 4.91 10.61
N ALA A 215 12.83 4.26 9.67
CA ALA A 215 13.82 4.90 8.81
C ALA A 215 13.19 6.02 7.97
N ALA A 216 11.99 5.79 7.40
CA ALA A 216 11.22 6.79 6.67
C ALA A 216 10.84 8.01 7.56
N ILE A 217 10.36 7.77 8.78
CA ILE A 217 10.03 8.84 9.74
C ILE A 217 11.27 9.70 10.04
N ARG A 218 12.41 9.07 10.30
CA ARG A 218 13.67 9.78 10.57
C ARG A 218 14.17 10.57 9.36
N ALA A 219 13.84 10.12 8.16
CA ALA A 219 14.15 10.80 6.90
C ALA A 219 13.13 11.92 6.55
N GLY A 220 12.09 12.13 7.37
CA GLY A 220 11.13 13.23 7.23
C GLY A 220 9.75 12.83 6.73
N ALA A 221 9.45 11.53 6.61
CA ALA A 221 8.08 11.10 6.34
C ALA A 221 7.19 11.38 7.56
N VAL A 222 6.01 11.95 7.31
CA VAL A 222 5.02 12.29 8.35
C VAL A 222 3.70 11.52 8.19
N GLN A 223 3.56 10.74 7.12
CA GLN A 223 2.45 9.81 6.93
C GLN A 223 3.01 8.40 6.72
N ILE A 224 2.49 7.44 7.48
CA ILE A 224 2.96 6.06 7.42
C ILE A 224 1.76 5.12 7.25
N ASP A 225 1.85 4.24 6.27
CA ASP A 225 0.88 3.16 6.11
C ASP A 225 1.31 1.92 6.87
N GLY A 226 0.33 1.22 7.37
CA GLY A 226 0.46 -0.12 7.87
C GLY A 226 -0.86 -0.86 7.73
N SER A 227 -0.84 -2.15 8.05
CA SER A 227 -2.06 -2.94 8.18
C SER A 227 -2.03 -3.64 9.52
N THR A 228 -3.07 -3.46 10.31
CA THR A 228 -3.21 -4.19 11.56
C THR A 228 -3.11 -5.69 11.29
N ARG A 229 -2.33 -6.42 12.10
CA ARG A 229 -2.03 -7.85 11.92
C ARG A 229 -1.28 -8.17 10.62
N ARG A 230 -0.60 -7.20 9.99
CA ARG A 230 0.03 -7.33 8.66
C ARG A 230 -0.95 -7.73 7.56
N PHE A 231 -2.23 -7.53 7.75
CA PHE A 231 -3.27 -7.98 6.83
C PHE A 231 -3.15 -7.26 5.47
N GLY A 232 -2.38 -7.86 4.55
CA GLY A 232 -2.01 -7.31 3.25
C GLY A 232 -1.49 -8.37 2.28
N ALA A 233 -1.02 -7.94 1.13
CA ALA A 233 -0.46 -8.82 0.11
C ALA A 233 0.90 -9.42 0.53
N GLY A 234 1.21 -10.62 0.05
CA GLY A 234 2.47 -11.30 0.36
C GLY A 234 2.61 -11.66 1.84
N ALA A 235 3.74 -11.31 2.48
CA ALA A 235 3.93 -11.43 3.92
C ALA A 235 3.15 -10.37 4.71
N GLY A 236 2.38 -9.54 4.02
CA GLY A 236 1.62 -8.42 4.55
C GLY A 236 2.40 -7.11 4.55
N ASN A 237 1.81 -6.12 5.20
CA ASN A 237 2.35 -4.76 5.32
C ASN A 237 2.96 -4.54 6.71
N THR A 238 3.56 -3.38 6.93
CA THR A 238 3.98 -2.94 8.27
C THR A 238 2.85 -3.15 9.27
N PRO A 239 3.01 -3.98 10.33
CA PRO A 239 1.96 -4.17 11.32
C PRO A 239 1.77 -2.91 12.17
N VAL A 240 0.53 -2.36 12.16
CA VAL A 240 0.22 -1.09 12.85
C VAL A 240 0.48 -1.21 14.34
N GLU A 241 0.05 -2.31 14.99
CA GLU A 241 0.24 -2.54 16.41
C GLU A 241 1.72 -2.56 16.82
N ALA A 242 2.58 -3.17 15.99
CA ALA A 242 4.02 -3.19 16.24
C ALA A 242 4.66 -1.82 15.96
N LEU A 243 4.24 -1.13 14.90
CA LEU A 243 4.70 0.23 14.59
C LEU A 243 4.39 1.20 15.75
N VAL A 244 3.15 1.17 16.26
CA VAL A 244 2.74 2.01 17.40
C VAL A 244 3.59 1.73 18.63
N GLY A 245 3.80 0.45 18.97
CA GLY A 245 4.66 0.08 20.11
C GLY A 245 6.11 0.53 19.95
N VAL A 246 6.67 0.46 18.74
CA VAL A 246 8.03 0.96 18.46
C VAL A 246 8.07 2.49 18.51
N CYS A 247 7.08 3.18 17.96
CA CYS A 247 6.95 4.64 18.04
C CYS A 247 6.91 5.11 19.50
N ASP A 248 6.10 4.49 20.34
CA ASP A 248 6.04 4.80 21.79
C ASP A 248 7.41 4.66 22.46
N LYS A 249 8.15 3.58 22.18
CA LYS A 249 9.50 3.39 22.70
C LYS A 249 10.50 4.45 22.25
N LEU A 250 10.26 5.06 21.09
CA LEU A 250 11.09 6.11 20.51
C LEU A 250 10.61 7.52 20.85
N GLY A 251 9.49 7.67 21.56
CA GLY A 251 8.89 8.96 21.89
C GLY A 251 8.20 9.64 20.70
N ILE A 252 7.81 8.88 19.67
CA ILE A 252 7.09 9.35 18.47
C ILE A 252 5.60 9.19 18.72
N ARG A 253 4.86 10.30 18.72
CA ARG A 253 3.42 10.30 19.00
C ARG A 253 2.62 9.93 17.75
N THR A 254 1.89 8.83 17.80
CA THR A 254 0.96 8.40 16.75
C THR A 254 -0.48 8.83 17.00
N GLY A 255 -0.82 9.08 18.27
CA GLY A 255 -2.19 9.31 18.73
C GLY A 255 -3.05 8.05 18.77
N ILE A 256 -2.45 6.88 18.60
CA ILE A 256 -3.13 5.57 18.66
C ILE A 256 -2.86 4.96 20.04
N ASP A 257 -3.91 4.46 20.69
CA ASP A 257 -3.76 3.70 21.93
C ASP A 257 -3.14 2.33 21.66
N PHE A 258 -1.97 2.08 22.27
CA PHE A 258 -1.22 0.84 22.04
C PHE A 258 -2.01 -0.41 22.45
N PHE A 259 -2.65 -0.40 23.59
CA PHE A 259 -3.41 -1.57 24.06
C PHE A 259 -4.66 -1.77 23.22
N GLY A 260 -5.38 -0.70 22.87
CA GLY A 260 -6.54 -0.76 22.02
C GLY A 260 -6.26 -1.32 20.61
N ILE A 261 -5.11 -0.93 20.00
CA ILE A 261 -4.75 -1.48 18.69
C ILE A 261 -4.28 -2.94 18.75
N VAL A 262 -3.64 -3.36 19.84
CA VAL A 262 -3.29 -4.76 20.09
C VAL A 262 -4.54 -5.63 20.27
N ASP A 263 -5.53 -5.16 21.04
CA ASP A 263 -6.81 -5.84 21.22
C ASP A 263 -7.58 -5.91 19.87
N ALA A 264 -7.65 -4.81 19.13
CA ALA A 264 -8.26 -4.79 17.80
C ALA A 264 -7.59 -5.81 16.83
N ALA A 265 -6.27 -5.90 16.87
CA ALA A 265 -5.51 -6.84 16.06
C ALA A 265 -5.84 -8.30 16.41
N GLN A 266 -5.93 -8.63 17.69
CA GLN A 266 -6.13 -10.00 18.17
C GLN A 266 -7.60 -10.43 18.08
N ASP A 267 -8.53 -9.57 18.51
CA ASP A 267 -9.90 -9.97 18.76
C ASP A 267 -10.82 -9.69 17.56
N VAL A 268 -10.43 -8.76 16.66
CA VAL A 268 -11.28 -8.35 15.54
C VAL A 268 -10.64 -8.64 14.18
N VAL A 269 -9.38 -8.21 13.96
CA VAL A 269 -8.74 -8.36 12.65
C VAL A 269 -8.34 -9.82 12.39
N LEU A 270 -7.69 -10.48 13.34
CA LEU A 270 -7.27 -11.88 13.19
C LEU A 270 -8.43 -12.84 12.84
N PRO A 271 -9.60 -12.79 13.49
CA PRO A 271 -10.72 -13.64 13.10
C PRO A 271 -11.29 -13.36 11.71
N ALA A 272 -11.11 -12.14 11.17
CA ALA A 272 -11.55 -11.77 9.83
C ALA A 272 -10.58 -12.24 8.72
N MET A 273 -9.36 -12.65 9.08
CA MET A 273 -8.36 -13.15 8.13
C MET A 273 -8.66 -14.61 7.75
N PRO A 274 -8.53 -15.00 6.47
CA PRO A 274 -8.65 -16.41 6.06
C PRO A 274 -7.51 -17.27 6.62
N GLN A 275 -6.34 -16.67 6.78
CA GLN A 275 -5.13 -17.21 7.40
C GLN A 275 -4.20 -16.06 7.78
N GLU A 276 -3.23 -16.28 8.63
CA GLU A 276 -2.21 -15.27 8.93
C GLU A 276 -1.28 -15.01 7.73
N CYS A 277 -0.84 -13.75 7.57
CA CYS A 277 0.21 -13.41 6.61
C CYS A 277 1.55 -13.97 7.12
N LEU A 278 2.22 -14.76 6.30
CA LEU A 278 3.45 -15.44 6.67
C LEU A 278 4.64 -14.91 5.87
N LEU A 279 5.77 -14.78 6.56
CA LEU A 279 7.07 -14.58 5.91
C LEU A 279 7.59 -15.94 5.46
N ASP A 280 7.01 -16.46 4.39
CA ASP A 280 7.32 -17.76 3.82
C ASP A 280 8.28 -17.65 2.62
N ARG A 281 8.59 -18.80 2.00
CA ARG A 281 9.49 -18.84 0.83
C ARG A 281 9.02 -17.95 -0.32
N PRO A 282 7.73 -17.96 -0.76
CA PRO A 282 7.23 -17.07 -1.79
C PRO A 282 7.44 -15.60 -1.48
N ALA A 283 7.09 -15.16 -0.26
CA ALA A 283 7.25 -13.79 0.17
C ALA A 283 8.73 -13.34 0.17
N LEU A 284 9.62 -14.18 0.72
CA LEU A 284 11.07 -13.91 0.73
C LEU A 284 11.64 -13.80 -0.69
N ILE A 285 11.22 -14.68 -1.61
CA ILE A 285 11.66 -14.62 -3.00
C ILE A 285 11.19 -13.31 -3.66
N MET A 286 9.96 -12.90 -3.40
CA MET A 286 9.40 -11.66 -3.94
C MET A 286 10.18 -10.44 -3.45
N GLY A 287 10.38 -10.31 -2.13
CA GLY A 287 11.17 -9.22 -1.54
C GLY A 287 12.60 -9.19 -2.03
N TYR A 288 13.27 -10.35 -2.07
CA TYR A 288 14.66 -10.44 -2.55
C TYR A 288 14.81 -10.09 -4.04
N SER A 289 13.86 -10.53 -4.87
CA SER A 289 13.90 -10.31 -6.32
C SER A 289 13.36 -8.92 -6.72
N GLY A 290 12.58 -8.26 -5.88
CA GLY A 290 11.98 -6.97 -6.18
C GLY A 290 10.95 -7.02 -7.31
N VAL A 291 10.08 -8.01 -7.31
CA VAL A 291 9.06 -8.20 -8.35
C VAL A 291 7.65 -8.00 -7.83
N TYR A 292 6.71 -7.76 -8.74
CA TYR A 292 5.29 -7.68 -8.41
C TYR A 292 4.76 -9.02 -7.87
N SER A 293 3.83 -8.94 -6.90
CA SER A 293 3.19 -10.11 -6.29
C SER A 293 2.40 -10.95 -7.31
N SER A 294 1.87 -10.34 -8.37
CA SER A 294 1.20 -11.05 -9.47
C SER A 294 2.08 -12.08 -10.15
N PHE A 295 3.41 -11.87 -10.17
CA PHE A 295 4.36 -12.78 -10.80
C PHE A 295 4.50 -14.12 -10.08
N LEU A 296 4.28 -14.17 -8.75
CA LEU A 296 4.47 -15.39 -7.95
C LEU A 296 3.71 -16.59 -8.49
N LYS A 297 2.40 -16.45 -8.69
CA LYS A 297 1.53 -17.52 -9.19
C LYS A 297 1.99 -18.05 -10.55
N HIS A 298 2.43 -17.14 -11.40
CA HIS A 298 2.90 -17.48 -12.75
C HIS A 298 4.27 -18.15 -12.68
N ALA A 299 5.18 -17.70 -11.84
CA ALA A 299 6.51 -18.31 -11.67
C ALA A 299 6.41 -19.74 -11.15
N PHE A 300 5.60 -20.01 -10.12
CA PHE A 300 5.37 -21.38 -9.62
C PHE A 300 4.74 -22.28 -10.66
N ARG A 301 3.81 -21.77 -11.48
CA ARG A 301 3.25 -22.54 -12.60
C ARG A 301 4.32 -22.91 -13.65
N GLN A 302 5.27 -22.02 -13.92
CA GLN A 302 6.38 -22.32 -14.84
C GLN A 302 7.39 -23.28 -14.21
N GLU A 303 7.64 -23.22 -12.90
CA GLU A 303 8.44 -24.20 -12.18
C GLU A 303 7.88 -25.60 -12.34
N GLU A 304 6.58 -25.80 -12.10
CA GLU A 304 5.89 -27.07 -12.31
C GLU A 304 6.01 -27.57 -13.75
N ARG A 305 5.88 -26.66 -14.72
CA ARG A 305 5.84 -27.00 -16.14
C ARG A 305 7.21 -27.29 -16.75
N TYR A 306 8.22 -26.53 -16.37
CA TYR A 306 9.53 -26.53 -17.02
C TYR A 306 10.67 -27.03 -16.14
N GLY A 307 10.44 -27.22 -14.84
CA GLY A 307 11.44 -27.66 -13.87
C GLY A 307 12.48 -26.60 -13.52
N VAL A 308 12.25 -25.34 -13.86
CA VAL A 308 13.11 -24.21 -13.50
C VAL A 308 12.62 -23.61 -12.20
N PRO A 309 13.47 -23.44 -11.17
CA PRO A 309 13.03 -22.89 -9.88
C PRO A 309 12.37 -21.51 -10.02
N ALA A 310 11.19 -21.33 -9.41
CA ALA A 310 10.45 -20.06 -9.43
C ALA A 310 11.31 -18.88 -9.00
N ALA A 311 12.20 -19.06 -7.99
CA ALA A 311 13.16 -18.06 -7.55
C ALA A 311 14.05 -17.52 -8.70
N ARG A 312 14.55 -18.44 -9.55
CA ARG A 312 15.38 -18.05 -10.70
C ARG A 312 14.60 -17.31 -11.76
N ILE A 313 13.36 -17.74 -12.00
CA ILE A 313 12.46 -17.06 -12.94
C ILE A 313 12.19 -15.62 -12.46
N LEU A 314 11.83 -15.45 -11.18
CA LEU A 314 11.54 -14.13 -10.60
C LEU A 314 12.78 -13.23 -10.59
N GLN A 315 13.95 -13.76 -10.24
CA GLN A 315 15.21 -13.03 -10.29
C GLN A 315 15.49 -12.51 -11.72
N ARG A 316 15.36 -13.36 -12.73
CA ARG A 316 15.58 -12.98 -14.13
C ARG A 316 14.52 -11.97 -14.62
N CYS A 317 13.28 -12.06 -14.12
CA CYS A 317 12.25 -11.05 -14.40
C CYS A 317 12.63 -9.68 -13.83
N ALA A 318 13.15 -9.64 -12.61
CA ALA A 318 13.67 -8.41 -11.99
C ALA A 318 14.84 -7.82 -12.79
N GLU A 319 15.83 -8.65 -13.18
CA GLU A 319 16.98 -8.23 -14.00
C GLU A 319 16.55 -7.62 -15.35
N ARG A 320 15.41 -8.07 -15.90
CA ARG A 320 14.80 -7.53 -17.13
C ARG A 320 13.94 -6.29 -16.90
N GLY A 321 13.70 -5.93 -15.65
CA GLY A 321 12.82 -4.80 -15.29
C GLY A 321 11.35 -5.04 -15.68
N LEU A 322 10.88 -6.30 -15.66
CA LEU A 322 9.49 -6.61 -15.99
C LEU A 322 8.56 -6.05 -14.92
N VAL A 323 7.43 -5.48 -15.37
CA VAL A 323 6.42 -4.85 -14.52
C VAL A 323 5.10 -5.61 -14.58
N GLY A 324 4.18 -5.30 -13.66
CA GLY A 324 2.83 -5.88 -13.65
C GLY A 324 2.14 -5.72 -15.01
N GLY A 325 1.42 -6.75 -15.44
CA GLY A 325 0.83 -6.85 -16.77
C GLY A 325 1.70 -7.59 -17.79
N GLN A 326 2.93 -7.96 -17.45
CA GLN A 326 3.87 -8.70 -18.30
C GLN A 326 4.08 -10.15 -17.84
N GLU A 327 3.09 -10.74 -17.17
CA GLU A 327 3.14 -12.10 -16.62
C GLU A 327 3.32 -13.19 -17.69
N ASP A 328 2.95 -12.92 -18.93
CA ASP A 328 3.16 -13.80 -20.08
C ASP A 328 4.64 -14.02 -20.37
N GLN A 329 5.49 -13.03 -20.15
CA GLN A 329 6.93 -13.12 -20.37
C GLN A 329 7.64 -14.12 -19.45
N LEU A 330 7.03 -14.53 -18.35
CA LEU A 330 7.60 -15.54 -17.45
C LEU A 330 7.76 -16.89 -18.13
N VAL A 331 6.96 -17.19 -19.17
CA VAL A 331 7.12 -18.40 -20.00
C VAL A 331 8.43 -18.36 -20.77
N ASP A 332 8.73 -17.23 -21.41
CA ASP A 332 9.96 -17.05 -22.19
C ASP A 332 11.20 -17.08 -21.29
N VAL A 333 11.13 -16.43 -20.13
CA VAL A 333 12.18 -16.46 -19.11
C VAL A 333 12.46 -17.90 -18.64
N ALA A 334 11.41 -18.68 -18.36
CA ALA A 334 11.58 -20.06 -17.92
C ALA A 334 12.22 -20.94 -19.00
N LEU A 335 11.81 -20.77 -20.26
CA LEU A 335 12.38 -21.52 -21.40
C LEU A 335 13.85 -21.17 -21.65
N GLU A 336 14.23 -19.91 -21.50
CA GLU A 336 15.61 -19.43 -21.62
C GLU A 336 16.48 -20.05 -20.51
N LEU A 337 16.08 -19.90 -19.24
CA LEU A 337 16.82 -20.46 -18.09
C LEU A 337 16.98 -21.98 -18.21
N ARG A 338 15.95 -22.70 -18.70
CA ARG A 338 16.05 -24.13 -18.97
C ARG A 338 17.11 -24.47 -20.02
N ARG A 339 17.25 -23.65 -21.08
CA ARG A 339 18.30 -23.83 -22.11
C ARG A 339 19.70 -23.54 -21.55
N GLU A 340 19.80 -22.63 -20.59
CA GLU A 340 21.05 -22.31 -19.91
C GLU A 340 21.46 -23.38 -18.88
N GLY A 341 20.60 -24.35 -18.57
CA GLY A 341 20.85 -25.45 -17.63
C GLY A 341 20.58 -25.09 -16.18
N ALA A 342 19.76 -24.08 -15.94
CA ALA A 342 19.36 -23.62 -14.60
C ALA A 342 18.25 -24.50 -14.00
#